data_9a68e769944e9404c9244f0a1e836cdc
#
_entry.id   9a68e769944e9404c9244f0a1e836cdc
#
_cell.length_a   1.000
_cell.length_b   1.000
_cell.length_c   1.000
_cell.angle_alpha   90.00
_cell.angle_beta   90.00
_cell.angle_gamma   90.00
#
_symmetry.space_group_name_H-M   'P 1'
#
loop_
_entity.id
_entity.type
_entity.pdbx_description
1 polymer ?
#
loop_
_entity_poly.entity_id
_entity_poly.type
_entity_poly.pdbx_seq_one_letter_code
_entity_poly.pdbx_strand_id
1 'polypeptide(L)'
;MKKKMLLFSGITTTIAAAATGLFGFALSNKLMYIKQKDPEFVRERETTAKRFDEAWYNKNLKCELNIDSPNGYTIRGIMFQPLETNNTIIICHGVTENKINSVKYARLFERLGYNSVIFDHRRHGDTGGKTTSYGYYEKNDLDAVVKTIKAMIGENAILGIHGESMGAATMLLYAGTIEDGADFYISDCAFSDFSMLLKQIAKTEFKYGSIIPIRFADFFVRLRDGYSFKSITPSEAVTNIEKPVLFIHSIPDTFIPASMSLDLYNKKTGPKKLKLFDKGAHAQSFNENMAEYEDLIHDYLENFIYQKINRDSSSSNVIPFHF
;
A
#
# COMPACT_ATOMS: atom_id res chain seq x y z
N MET A 1 -7.23 53.53 -25.95
CA MET A 1 -7.75 52.13 -25.97
C MET A 1 -6.70 51.07 -25.56
N LYS A 2 -5.50 51.02 -26.15
CA LYS A 2 -4.47 50.02 -25.87
C LYS A 2 -4.03 49.90 -24.39
N LYS A 3 -3.86 51.03 -23.66
CA LYS A 3 -3.50 50.99 -22.21
C LYS A 3 -4.60 50.41 -21.31
N LYS A 4 -5.87 50.69 -21.58
CA LYS A 4 -6.98 50.11 -20.81
C LYS A 4 -7.15 48.61 -21.07
N MET A 5 -6.89 48.17 -22.30
CA MET A 5 -6.95 46.76 -22.69
C MET A 5 -5.80 45.93 -22.04
N LEU A 6 -4.58 46.50 -21.98
CA LEU A 6 -3.45 45.91 -21.27
C LEU A 6 -3.69 45.81 -19.73
N LEU A 7 -4.29 46.85 -19.15
CA LEU A 7 -4.63 46.86 -17.73
C LEU A 7 -5.71 45.79 -17.39
N PHE A 8 -6.74 45.67 -18.23
CA PHE A 8 -7.81 44.69 -18.11
C PHE A 8 -7.29 43.27 -18.29
N SER A 9 -6.40 43.02 -19.27
CA SER A 9 -5.78 41.70 -19.45
C SER A 9 -4.85 41.35 -18.30
N GLY A 10 -4.12 42.30 -17.74
CA GLY A 10 -3.28 42.07 -16.56
C GLY A 10 -4.09 41.69 -15.30
N ILE A 11 -5.21 42.39 -15.05
CA ILE A 11 -6.09 42.11 -13.92
C ILE A 11 -6.75 40.72 -14.02
N THR A 12 -7.26 40.37 -15.21
CA THR A 12 -7.88 39.03 -15.44
C THR A 12 -6.89 37.91 -15.31
N THR A 13 -5.65 38.10 -15.80
CA THR A 13 -4.58 37.09 -15.64
C THR A 13 -4.16 36.88 -14.17
N THR A 14 -4.09 38.00 -13.41
CA THR A 14 -3.76 37.93 -11.97
C THR A 14 -4.86 37.24 -11.18
N ILE A 15 -6.13 37.54 -11.43
CA ILE A 15 -7.27 36.88 -10.77
C ILE A 15 -7.31 35.39 -11.11
N ALA A 16 -7.08 35.02 -12.37
CA ALA A 16 -7.04 33.60 -12.77
C ALA A 16 -5.89 32.84 -12.10
N ALA A 17 -4.70 33.45 -12.02
CA ALA A 17 -3.54 32.86 -11.33
C ALA A 17 -3.80 32.70 -9.82
N ALA A 18 -4.38 33.71 -9.17
CA ALA A 18 -4.73 33.65 -7.76
C ALA A 18 -5.79 32.56 -7.47
N ALA A 19 -6.84 32.47 -8.29
CA ALA A 19 -7.88 31.43 -8.16
C ALA A 19 -7.29 30.02 -8.34
N THR A 20 -6.39 29.83 -9.31
CA THR A 20 -5.72 28.55 -9.53
C THR A 20 -4.78 28.19 -8.38
N GLY A 21 -4.07 29.17 -7.81
CA GLY A 21 -3.24 29.00 -6.63
C GLY A 21 -4.08 28.59 -5.40
N LEU A 22 -5.20 29.25 -5.15
CA LEU A 22 -6.13 28.90 -4.06
C LEU A 22 -6.71 27.49 -4.24
N PHE A 23 -7.08 27.12 -5.45
CA PHE A 23 -7.57 25.78 -5.75
C PHE A 23 -6.49 24.72 -5.54
N GLY A 24 -5.25 24.99 -5.98
CA GLY A 24 -4.11 24.11 -5.74
C GLY A 24 -3.81 23.94 -4.23
N PHE A 25 -3.90 25.02 -3.46
CA PHE A 25 -3.79 24.97 -1.99
C PHE A 25 -4.90 24.10 -1.37
N ALA A 26 -6.14 24.30 -1.78
CA ALA A 26 -7.28 23.51 -1.30
C ALA A 26 -7.12 22.03 -1.67
N LEU A 27 -6.66 21.72 -2.87
CA LEU A 27 -6.36 20.35 -3.29
C LEU A 27 -5.21 19.74 -2.47
N SER A 28 -4.13 20.50 -2.19
CA SER A 28 -3.06 20.03 -1.32
C SER A 28 -3.58 19.71 0.09
N ASN A 29 -4.49 20.54 0.64
CA ASN A 29 -5.14 20.26 1.91
C ASN A 29 -5.97 18.97 1.86
N LYS A 30 -6.76 18.78 0.81
CA LYS A 30 -7.58 17.58 0.64
C LYS A 30 -6.75 16.31 0.57
N LEU A 31 -5.57 16.36 -0.05
CA LEU A 31 -4.64 15.23 -0.14
C LEU A 31 -3.91 14.98 1.18
N MET A 32 -3.28 16.02 1.74
CA MET A 32 -2.49 15.91 2.98
C MET A 32 -3.35 15.54 4.19
N TYR A 33 -4.57 16.06 4.26
CA TYR A 33 -5.51 15.86 5.37
C TYR A 33 -6.77 15.11 4.94
N ILE A 34 -6.56 14.06 4.11
CA ILE A 34 -7.67 13.24 3.64
C ILE A 34 -8.52 12.75 4.81
N LYS A 35 -9.86 12.85 4.66
CA LYS A 35 -10.79 12.41 5.70
C LYS A 35 -10.71 10.88 5.82
N GLN A 36 -10.40 10.42 7.01
CA GLN A 36 -10.35 8.99 7.34
C GLN A 36 -11.74 8.48 7.72
N LYS A 37 -11.93 7.19 7.54
CA LYS A 37 -13.09 6.48 8.05
C LYS A 37 -12.94 6.27 9.54
N ASP A 38 -14.05 6.44 10.25
CA ASP A 38 -14.11 6.15 11.67
C ASP A 38 -13.82 4.65 11.93
N PRO A 39 -13.00 4.29 12.92
CA PRO A 39 -12.67 2.89 13.21
C PRO A 39 -13.89 2.03 13.53
N GLU A 40 -14.87 2.58 14.24
CA GLU A 40 -16.11 1.88 14.56
C GLU A 40 -16.94 1.62 13.31
N PHE A 41 -17.06 2.63 12.42
CA PHE A 41 -17.69 2.45 11.11
C PHE A 41 -17.03 1.35 10.29
N VAL A 42 -15.67 1.27 10.27
CA VAL A 42 -14.96 0.22 9.55
C VAL A 42 -15.27 -1.14 10.17
N ARG A 43 -15.25 -1.26 11.51
CA ARG A 43 -15.59 -2.50 12.23
C ARG A 43 -17.01 -2.95 11.93
N GLU A 44 -18.00 -2.07 12.04
CA GLU A 44 -19.41 -2.37 11.75
C GLU A 44 -19.62 -2.83 10.29
N ARG A 45 -19.02 -2.12 9.33
CA ARG A 45 -19.05 -2.48 7.92
C ARG A 45 -18.48 -3.88 7.66
N GLU A 46 -17.31 -4.19 8.20
CA GLU A 46 -16.66 -5.48 8.00
C GLU A 46 -17.37 -6.61 8.74
N THR A 47 -17.98 -6.32 9.90
CA THR A 47 -18.82 -7.28 10.65
C THR A 47 -20.10 -7.60 9.87
N THR A 48 -20.80 -6.59 9.39
CA THR A 48 -22.02 -6.76 8.57
C THR A 48 -21.75 -7.57 7.31
N ALA A 49 -20.60 -7.34 6.71
CA ALA A 49 -20.14 -8.10 5.53
C ALA A 49 -19.53 -9.48 5.88
N LYS A 50 -19.55 -9.91 7.14
CA LYS A 50 -18.98 -11.17 7.65
C LYS A 50 -17.47 -11.35 7.37
N ARG A 51 -16.75 -10.25 7.23
CA ARG A 51 -15.29 -10.25 7.03
C ARG A 51 -14.50 -9.95 8.31
N PHE A 52 -15.16 -9.38 9.32
CA PHE A 52 -14.64 -9.23 10.67
C PHE A 52 -15.39 -10.17 11.62
N ASP A 53 -14.63 -10.89 12.45
CA ASP A 53 -15.13 -11.83 13.43
C ASP A 53 -14.55 -11.43 14.82
N GLU A 54 -15.40 -10.92 15.68
CA GLU A 54 -15.05 -10.42 17.01
C GLU A 54 -14.44 -11.52 17.90
N ALA A 55 -15.00 -12.74 17.85
CA ALA A 55 -14.52 -13.86 18.63
C ALA A 55 -13.12 -14.29 18.19
N TRP A 56 -12.90 -14.34 16.85
CA TRP A 56 -11.59 -14.63 16.28
C TRP A 56 -10.57 -13.55 16.65
N TYR A 57 -10.95 -12.28 16.52
CA TYR A 57 -10.10 -11.13 16.82
C TYR A 57 -9.59 -11.16 18.27
N ASN A 58 -10.51 -11.30 19.23
CA ASN A 58 -10.17 -11.31 20.66
C ASN A 58 -9.39 -12.55 21.08
N LYS A 59 -9.70 -13.73 20.51
CA LYS A 59 -9.01 -14.99 20.80
C LYS A 59 -7.56 -14.98 20.32
N ASN A 60 -7.29 -14.42 19.15
CA ASN A 60 -6.01 -14.56 18.46
C ASN A 60 -5.09 -13.35 18.61
N LEU A 61 -5.53 -12.30 19.31
CA LEU A 61 -4.71 -11.15 19.63
C LEU A 61 -3.54 -11.57 20.52
N LYS A 62 -2.30 -11.45 20.01
CA LYS A 62 -1.08 -11.80 20.76
C LYS A 62 -0.59 -10.63 21.58
N CYS A 63 -0.40 -9.47 20.92
CA CYS A 63 0.03 -8.25 21.57
C CYS A 63 -0.31 -7.02 20.73
N GLU A 64 -0.45 -5.91 21.40
CA GLU A 64 -0.43 -4.59 20.79
C GLU A 64 1.00 -4.17 20.52
N LEU A 65 1.23 -3.54 19.36
CA LEU A 65 2.53 -3.05 18.93
C LEU A 65 2.56 -1.52 19.01
N ASN A 66 3.60 -1.02 19.66
CA ASN A 66 3.93 0.39 19.74
C ASN A 66 5.35 0.56 19.19
N ILE A 67 5.45 0.98 17.93
CA ILE A 67 6.72 1.04 17.21
C ILE A 67 7.07 2.50 16.97
N ASP A 68 8.29 2.89 17.30
CA ASP A 68 8.76 4.25 17.05
C ASP A 68 8.99 4.47 15.54
N SER A 69 8.24 5.41 14.97
CA SER A 69 8.44 5.86 13.61
C SER A 69 9.70 6.73 13.51
N PRO A 70 10.55 6.56 12.49
CA PRO A 70 11.65 7.48 12.22
C PRO A 70 11.16 8.90 11.88
N ASN A 71 9.86 9.06 11.64
CA ASN A 71 9.19 10.33 11.38
C ASN A 71 8.70 11.04 12.67
N GLY A 72 9.03 10.53 13.87
CA GLY A 72 8.81 11.19 15.15
C GLY A 72 7.42 11.04 15.76
N TYR A 73 6.79 9.89 15.58
CA TYR A 73 5.52 9.47 16.22
C TYR A 73 5.50 7.96 16.46
N THR A 74 4.50 7.47 17.15
CA THR A 74 4.32 6.03 17.40
C THR A 74 3.39 5.42 16.37
N ILE A 75 3.83 4.32 15.75
CA ILE A 75 3.02 3.45 14.90
C ILE A 75 2.28 2.48 15.80
N ARG A 76 0.97 2.34 15.60
CA ARG A 76 0.09 1.44 16.35
C ARG A 76 -0.28 0.24 15.51
N GLY A 77 0.00 -0.94 16.03
CA GLY A 77 -0.29 -2.19 15.37
C GLY A 77 -0.77 -3.27 16.31
N ILE A 78 -1.10 -4.42 15.76
CA ILE A 78 -1.54 -5.61 16.48
C ILE A 78 -0.88 -6.81 15.81
N MET A 79 -0.34 -7.71 16.62
CA MET A 79 0.12 -9.02 16.20
C MET A 79 -0.90 -10.08 16.59
N PHE A 80 -1.34 -10.87 15.61
CA PHE A 80 -2.12 -12.09 15.82
C PHE A 80 -1.22 -13.30 15.65
N GLN A 81 -1.33 -14.26 16.60
CA GLN A 81 -0.54 -15.48 16.59
C GLN A 81 -1.44 -16.70 16.84
N PRO A 82 -2.33 -17.06 15.91
CA PRO A 82 -3.19 -18.23 16.03
C PRO A 82 -2.46 -19.56 15.84
N LEU A 83 -1.26 -19.56 15.24
CA LEU A 83 -0.54 -20.74 14.80
C LEU A 83 0.79 -20.91 15.55
N GLU A 84 1.21 -22.16 15.74
CA GLU A 84 2.52 -22.54 16.29
C GLU A 84 3.64 -22.43 15.24
N THR A 85 3.72 -21.31 14.53
CA THR A 85 4.77 -20.98 13.56
C THR A 85 5.26 -19.57 13.80
N ASN A 86 6.45 -19.26 13.31
CA ASN A 86 6.95 -17.88 13.27
C ASN A 86 6.73 -17.21 11.90
N ASN A 87 6.28 -17.97 10.88
CA ASN A 87 5.95 -17.40 9.58
C ASN A 87 4.89 -16.31 9.74
N THR A 88 5.16 -15.13 9.22
CA THR A 88 4.34 -13.94 9.50
C THR A 88 4.10 -13.13 8.23
N ILE A 89 2.91 -12.57 8.12
CA ILE A 89 2.55 -11.60 7.08
C ILE A 89 2.29 -10.22 7.70
N ILE A 90 2.91 -9.18 7.18
CA ILE A 90 2.57 -7.79 7.50
C ILE A 90 1.52 -7.31 6.49
N ILE A 91 0.45 -6.68 6.97
CA ILE A 91 -0.67 -6.24 6.14
C ILE A 91 -0.81 -4.73 6.20
N CYS A 92 -0.69 -4.08 5.05
CA CYS A 92 -0.74 -2.64 4.83
C CYS A 92 -2.09 -2.25 4.22
N HIS A 93 -2.92 -1.52 4.99
CA HIS A 93 -4.26 -1.10 4.55
C HIS A 93 -4.24 0.03 3.51
N GLY A 94 -5.35 0.23 2.80
CA GLY A 94 -5.55 1.31 1.84
C GLY A 94 -5.75 2.69 2.51
N VAL A 95 -5.65 3.76 1.71
CA VAL A 95 -5.93 5.13 2.17
C VAL A 95 -7.36 5.24 2.71
N THR A 96 -7.56 6.06 3.73
CA THR A 96 -8.81 6.26 4.49
C THR A 96 -9.26 5.09 5.37
N GLU A 97 -8.72 3.91 5.20
CA GLU A 97 -8.98 2.73 6.04
C GLU A 97 -8.11 2.77 7.33
N ASN A 98 -8.16 1.72 8.11
CA ASN A 98 -7.32 1.49 9.29
C ASN A 98 -7.02 0.00 9.44
N LYS A 99 -6.25 -0.37 10.47
CA LYS A 99 -5.85 -1.76 10.73
C LYS A 99 -7.01 -2.77 10.82
N ILE A 100 -8.21 -2.32 11.22
CA ILE A 100 -9.39 -3.20 11.32
C ILE A 100 -9.82 -3.73 9.94
N ASN A 101 -9.69 -2.93 8.87
CA ASN A 101 -9.95 -3.41 7.51
C ASN A 101 -9.04 -4.58 7.11
N SER A 102 -7.85 -4.67 7.71
CA SER A 102 -6.86 -5.72 7.43
C SER A 102 -7.16 -7.08 8.07
N VAL A 103 -8.10 -7.13 9.03
CA VAL A 103 -8.45 -8.39 9.75
C VAL A 103 -8.96 -9.47 8.79
N LYS A 104 -9.66 -9.11 7.73
CA LYS A 104 -10.09 -10.04 6.67
C LYS A 104 -8.91 -10.80 6.04
N TYR A 105 -7.81 -10.10 5.81
CA TYR A 105 -6.58 -10.69 5.28
C TYR A 105 -5.82 -11.50 6.35
N ALA A 106 -5.83 -11.05 7.61
CA ALA A 106 -5.24 -11.82 8.70
C ALA A 106 -5.88 -13.22 8.81
N ARG A 107 -7.21 -13.31 8.67
CA ARG A 107 -7.95 -14.58 8.64
C ARG A 107 -7.67 -15.42 7.40
N LEU A 108 -7.46 -14.77 6.25
CA LEU A 108 -7.02 -15.46 5.03
C LEU A 108 -5.64 -16.10 5.23
N PHE A 109 -4.68 -15.33 5.73
CA PHE A 109 -3.31 -15.80 5.90
C PHE A 109 -3.14 -16.82 7.02
N GLU A 110 -4.02 -16.82 8.06
CA GLU A 110 -4.08 -17.92 9.02
C GLU A 110 -4.33 -19.26 8.32
N ARG A 111 -5.30 -19.32 7.38
CA ARG A 111 -5.59 -20.55 6.61
C ARG A 111 -4.44 -20.96 5.69
N LEU A 112 -3.58 -20.01 5.32
CA LEU A 112 -2.38 -20.23 4.50
C LEU A 112 -1.12 -20.50 5.33
N GLY A 113 -1.23 -20.63 6.66
CA GLY A 113 -0.13 -21.00 7.54
C GLY A 113 0.72 -19.83 8.05
N TYR A 114 0.21 -18.61 8.06
CA TYR A 114 0.92 -17.41 8.55
C TYR A 114 0.22 -16.78 9.75
N ASN A 115 0.98 -16.39 10.74
CA ASN A 115 0.60 -15.38 11.71
C ASN A 115 0.57 -14.00 11.04
N SER A 116 -0.02 -12.99 11.64
CA SER A 116 -0.19 -11.71 10.96
C SER A 116 0.04 -10.51 11.86
N VAL A 117 0.53 -9.44 11.22
CA VAL A 117 0.67 -8.12 11.81
C VAL A 117 -0.15 -7.14 10.98
N ILE A 118 -1.05 -6.43 11.65
CA ILE A 118 -1.80 -5.31 11.09
C ILE A 118 -1.40 -4.04 11.82
N PHE A 119 -1.28 -2.92 11.10
CA PHE A 119 -0.93 -1.64 11.72
C PHE A 119 -1.62 -0.49 11.00
N ASP A 120 -1.72 0.64 11.67
CA ASP A 120 -2.24 1.85 11.07
C ASP A 120 -1.12 2.64 10.40
N HIS A 121 -1.30 3.01 9.15
CA HIS A 121 -0.41 3.93 8.46
C HIS A 121 -0.39 5.32 9.11
N ARG A 122 0.65 6.10 8.80
CA ARG A 122 0.79 7.51 9.18
C ARG A 122 -0.54 8.25 9.08
N ARG A 123 -0.94 8.88 10.20
CA ARG A 123 -2.17 9.66 10.34
C ARG A 123 -3.47 8.84 10.13
N HIS A 124 -3.45 7.52 10.23
CA HIS A 124 -4.64 6.66 10.18
C HIS A 124 -4.85 5.97 11.52
N GLY A 125 -6.10 5.65 11.85
CA GLY A 125 -6.46 4.97 13.10
C GLY A 125 -5.81 5.62 14.32
N ASP A 126 -5.04 4.84 15.07
CA ASP A 126 -4.37 5.27 16.30
C ASP A 126 -2.90 5.70 16.07
N THR A 127 -2.38 5.59 14.85
CA THR A 127 -1.02 5.99 14.51
C THR A 127 -0.90 7.50 14.37
N GLY A 128 0.19 8.05 14.91
CA GLY A 128 0.51 9.47 14.82
C GLY A 128 0.83 9.94 13.39
N GLY A 129 1.32 11.17 13.30
CA GLY A 129 1.67 11.82 12.04
C GLY A 129 0.73 12.97 11.68
N LYS A 130 1.27 13.97 10.96
CA LYS A 130 0.54 15.20 10.64
C LYS A 130 -0.27 15.11 9.35
N THR A 131 0.26 14.39 8.36
CA THR A 131 -0.23 14.35 7.00
C THR A 131 -0.20 12.94 6.46
N THR A 132 -1.03 12.63 5.46
CA THR A 132 -0.92 11.42 4.64
C THR A 132 -0.02 11.71 3.46
N SER A 133 0.95 10.84 3.14
CA SER A 133 1.95 11.06 2.09
C SER A 133 1.98 9.96 1.01
N TYR A 134 0.98 9.09 0.99
CA TYR A 134 0.75 8.10 -0.09
C TYR A 134 1.93 7.18 -0.38
N GLY A 135 2.68 6.83 0.64
CA GLY A 135 3.85 5.96 0.56
C GLY A 135 5.19 6.69 0.69
N TYR A 136 5.24 8.03 0.63
CA TYR A 136 6.51 8.75 0.73
C TYR A 136 7.16 8.62 2.10
N TYR A 137 6.44 8.93 3.18
CA TYR A 137 6.89 8.73 4.55
C TYR A 137 6.47 7.36 5.09
N GLU A 138 5.33 6.84 4.65
CA GLU A 138 4.78 5.56 5.10
C GLU A 138 5.73 4.39 4.82
N LYS A 139 6.58 4.46 3.79
CA LYS A 139 7.61 3.44 3.52
C LYS A 139 8.66 3.34 4.62
N ASN A 140 9.02 4.47 5.26
CA ASN A 140 9.96 4.47 6.38
C ASN A 140 9.31 3.90 7.65
N ASP A 141 8.00 4.11 7.82
CA ASP A 141 7.23 3.49 8.89
C ASP A 141 7.17 1.97 8.70
N LEU A 142 6.94 1.52 7.47
CA LEU A 142 6.94 0.10 7.14
C LEU A 142 8.31 -0.55 7.38
N ASP A 143 9.41 0.16 7.11
CA ASP A 143 10.76 -0.28 7.45
C ASP A 143 10.91 -0.54 8.95
N ALA A 144 10.44 0.40 9.79
CA ALA A 144 10.45 0.24 11.23
C ALA A 144 9.59 -0.96 11.70
N VAL A 145 8.43 -1.15 11.08
CA VAL A 145 7.56 -2.31 11.34
C VAL A 145 8.28 -3.60 10.96
N VAL A 146 8.84 -3.70 9.76
CA VAL A 146 9.56 -4.88 9.27
C VAL A 146 10.73 -5.24 10.19
N LYS A 147 11.55 -4.28 10.58
CA LYS A 147 12.69 -4.50 11.48
C LYS A 147 12.24 -5.01 12.84
N THR A 148 11.18 -4.42 13.40
CA THR A 148 10.60 -4.86 14.67
C THR A 148 10.10 -6.30 14.58
N ILE A 149 9.35 -6.62 13.53
CA ILE A 149 8.77 -7.96 13.38
C ILE A 149 9.85 -9.00 13.12
N LYS A 150 10.85 -8.72 12.26
CA LYS A 150 11.99 -9.63 12.07
C LYS A 150 12.71 -9.97 13.38
N ALA A 151 12.93 -8.98 14.24
CA ALA A 151 13.53 -9.21 15.55
C ALA A 151 12.66 -10.11 16.46
N MET A 152 11.33 -10.07 16.31
CA MET A 152 10.39 -10.87 17.09
C MET A 152 10.26 -12.32 16.58
N ILE A 153 10.24 -12.53 15.25
CA ILE A 153 9.99 -13.84 14.64
C ILE A 153 11.25 -14.67 14.41
N GLY A 154 12.42 -14.02 14.38
CA GLY A 154 13.72 -14.64 14.12
C GLY A 154 14.03 -14.86 12.64
N GLU A 155 15.30 -15.17 12.34
CA GLU A 155 15.84 -15.22 10.97
C GLU A 155 15.33 -16.41 10.14
N ASN A 156 14.87 -17.47 10.77
CA ASN A 156 14.40 -18.68 10.06
C ASN A 156 12.92 -18.63 9.67
N ALA A 157 12.21 -17.58 10.06
CA ALA A 157 10.81 -17.40 9.73
C ALA A 157 10.65 -16.77 8.34
N ILE A 158 9.61 -17.19 7.63
CA ILE A 158 9.22 -16.56 6.36
C ILE A 158 8.42 -15.31 6.67
N LEU A 159 8.87 -14.17 6.16
CA LEU A 159 8.17 -12.89 6.27
C LEU A 159 7.59 -12.48 4.92
N GLY A 160 6.27 -12.33 4.83
CA GLY A 160 5.59 -11.75 3.69
C GLY A 160 5.07 -10.35 3.98
N ILE A 161 4.80 -9.57 2.94
CA ILE A 161 4.07 -8.30 3.06
C ILE A 161 2.93 -8.28 2.04
N HIS A 162 1.72 -8.03 2.52
CA HIS A 162 0.54 -7.79 1.70
C HIS A 162 0.12 -6.32 1.80
N GLY A 163 -0.13 -5.68 0.67
CA GLY A 163 -0.63 -4.31 0.63
C GLY A 163 -1.86 -4.17 -0.24
N GLU A 164 -2.82 -3.33 0.22
CA GLU A 164 -4.01 -2.94 -0.51
C GLU A 164 -3.91 -1.46 -0.91
N SER A 165 -4.04 -1.11 -2.19
CA SER A 165 -4.10 0.28 -2.70
C SER A 165 -2.88 1.12 -2.27
N MET A 166 -3.05 2.17 -1.46
CA MET A 166 -1.94 2.95 -0.89
C MET A 166 -0.96 2.05 -0.11
N GLY A 167 -1.46 1.04 0.60
CA GLY A 167 -0.62 0.09 1.32
C GLY A 167 0.26 -0.74 0.37
N ALA A 168 -0.28 -1.13 -0.79
CA ALA A 168 0.48 -1.82 -1.83
C ALA A 168 1.55 -0.92 -2.46
N ALA A 169 1.23 0.33 -2.74
CA ALA A 169 2.20 1.31 -3.24
C ALA A 169 3.30 1.59 -2.20
N THR A 170 2.93 1.71 -0.91
CA THR A 170 3.88 1.89 0.21
C THR A 170 4.84 0.70 0.30
N MET A 171 4.33 -0.52 0.22
CA MET A 171 5.11 -1.76 0.23
C MET A 171 6.11 -1.81 -0.92
N LEU A 172 5.68 -1.51 -2.14
CA LEU A 172 6.57 -1.50 -3.32
C LEU A 172 7.65 -0.40 -3.21
N LEU A 173 7.28 0.78 -2.69
CA LEU A 173 8.25 1.86 -2.42
C LEU A 173 9.25 1.45 -1.34
N TYR A 174 8.81 0.80 -0.26
CA TYR A 174 9.70 0.26 0.76
C TYR A 174 10.67 -0.74 0.15
N ALA A 175 10.15 -1.78 -0.49
CA ALA A 175 10.97 -2.87 -1.03
C ALA A 175 11.98 -2.40 -2.09
N GLY A 176 11.60 -1.46 -2.95
CA GLY A 176 12.46 -1.01 -4.04
C GLY A 176 13.33 0.21 -3.73
N THR A 177 13.14 0.92 -2.59
CA THR A 177 13.90 2.15 -2.29
C THR A 177 14.55 2.19 -0.91
N ILE A 178 14.20 1.28 -0.01
CA ILE A 178 14.78 1.19 1.34
C ILE A 178 15.47 -0.17 1.49
N GLU A 179 14.69 -1.24 1.55
CA GLU A 179 15.19 -2.60 1.73
C GLU A 179 14.23 -3.61 1.13
N ASP A 180 14.72 -4.55 0.34
CA ASP A 180 13.97 -5.72 -0.15
C ASP A 180 13.87 -6.76 0.98
N GLY A 181 13.24 -6.34 2.08
CA GLY A 181 13.37 -6.92 3.40
C GLY A 181 12.37 -8.03 3.73
N ALA A 182 11.48 -8.44 2.83
CA ALA A 182 10.61 -9.59 3.02
C ALA A 182 10.96 -10.71 2.05
N ASP A 183 10.43 -11.92 2.27
CA ASP A 183 10.66 -13.05 1.37
C ASP A 183 9.74 -13.01 0.15
N PHE A 184 8.59 -12.36 0.25
CA PHE A 184 7.65 -12.15 -0.84
C PHE A 184 6.73 -10.95 -0.60
N TYR A 185 6.12 -10.48 -1.67
CA TYR A 185 5.19 -9.35 -1.67
C TYR A 185 3.91 -9.67 -2.43
N ILE A 186 2.78 -9.14 -1.93
CA ILE A 186 1.47 -9.22 -2.60
C ILE A 186 0.91 -7.81 -2.71
N SER A 187 0.78 -7.32 -3.94
CA SER A 187 0.37 -5.96 -4.28
C SER A 187 -1.05 -5.98 -4.88
N ASP A 188 -2.05 -5.65 -4.08
CA ASP A 188 -3.44 -5.54 -4.54
C ASP A 188 -3.79 -4.09 -4.87
N CYS A 189 -4.21 -3.84 -6.10
CA CYS A 189 -4.68 -2.58 -6.69
C CYS A 189 -3.78 -1.35 -6.44
N ALA A 190 -2.44 -1.53 -6.51
CA ALA A 190 -1.51 -0.42 -6.39
C ALA A 190 -1.57 0.52 -7.59
N PHE A 191 -1.32 1.81 -7.34
CA PHE A 191 -0.98 2.73 -8.42
C PHE A 191 0.50 2.61 -8.80
N SER A 192 0.83 2.86 -10.07
CA SER A 192 2.22 2.81 -10.56
C SER A 192 2.96 4.14 -10.41
N ASP A 193 2.25 5.26 -10.50
CA ASP A 193 2.75 6.63 -10.34
C ASP A 193 1.64 7.52 -9.78
N PHE A 194 1.93 8.19 -8.66
CA PHE A 194 0.93 9.02 -7.98
C PHE A 194 0.55 10.26 -8.80
N SER A 195 1.50 10.88 -9.50
CA SER A 195 1.22 12.02 -10.38
C SER A 195 0.32 11.63 -11.56
N MET A 196 0.51 10.42 -12.10
CA MET A 196 -0.33 9.88 -13.18
C MET A 196 -1.74 9.58 -12.65
N LEU A 197 -1.86 8.96 -11.48
CA LEU A 197 -3.14 8.72 -10.83
C LEU A 197 -3.93 10.02 -10.62
N LEU A 198 -3.30 11.06 -10.06
CA LEU A 198 -3.96 12.35 -9.86
C LEU A 198 -4.42 12.99 -11.17
N LYS A 199 -3.63 12.89 -12.23
CA LYS A 199 -4.01 13.39 -13.57
C LYS A 199 -5.22 12.63 -14.12
N GLN A 200 -5.28 11.32 -13.89
CA GLN A 200 -6.42 10.51 -14.33
C GLN A 200 -7.68 10.83 -13.55
N ILE A 201 -7.61 10.90 -12.21
CA ILE A 201 -8.73 11.35 -11.39
C ILE A 201 -9.24 12.72 -11.83
N ALA A 202 -8.31 13.66 -12.11
CA ALA A 202 -8.70 14.97 -12.59
C ALA A 202 -9.42 14.94 -13.96
N LYS A 203 -9.08 14.01 -14.85
CA LYS A 203 -9.77 13.84 -16.13
C LYS A 203 -11.18 13.25 -15.98
N THR A 204 -11.37 12.33 -15.05
CA THR A 204 -12.67 11.69 -14.80
C THR A 204 -13.63 12.60 -14.05
N GLU A 205 -13.12 13.32 -13.04
CA GLU A 205 -13.93 14.21 -12.18
C GLU A 205 -14.22 15.57 -12.83
N PHE A 206 -13.28 16.10 -13.62
CA PHE A 206 -13.41 17.41 -14.26
C PHE A 206 -13.38 17.29 -15.78
N LYS A 207 -14.53 17.54 -16.41
CA LYS A 207 -14.75 17.47 -17.87
C LYS A 207 -13.71 18.21 -18.73
N TYR A 208 -12.92 19.11 -18.11
CA TYR A 208 -11.83 19.89 -18.70
C TYR A 208 -10.55 19.78 -17.86
N GLY A 209 -10.20 18.59 -17.40
CA GLY A 209 -9.12 18.31 -16.45
C GLY A 209 -7.83 19.08 -16.72
N SER A 210 -7.67 20.21 -16.07
CA SER A 210 -6.43 20.97 -16.11
C SER A 210 -5.37 20.35 -15.20
N ILE A 211 -4.17 20.13 -15.72
CA ILE A 211 -3.00 19.70 -14.94
C ILE A 211 -2.52 20.82 -13.99
N ILE A 212 -2.90 22.07 -14.27
CA ILE A 212 -2.41 23.25 -13.56
C ILE A 212 -2.70 23.18 -12.05
N PRO A 213 -3.92 22.85 -11.56
CA PRO A 213 -4.19 22.71 -10.13
C PRO A 213 -3.33 21.64 -9.45
N ILE A 214 -3.03 20.53 -10.14
CA ILE A 214 -2.17 19.46 -9.61
C ILE A 214 -0.74 19.97 -9.42
N ARG A 215 -0.21 20.79 -10.34
CA ARG A 215 1.12 21.40 -10.19
C ARG A 215 1.18 22.37 -9.01
N PHE A 216 0.14 23.17 -8.79
CA PHE A 216 0.05 24.04 -7.62
C PHE A 216 -0.11 23.22 -6.32
N ALA A 217 -0.89 22.16 -6.34
CA ALA A 217 -0.99 21.25 -5.19
C ALA A 217 0.36 20.61 -4.87
N ASP A 218 1.10 20.13 -5.87
CA ASP A 218 2.46 19.60 -5.70
C ASP A 218 3.42 20.68 -5.11
N PHE A 219 3.35 21.90 -5.60
CA PHE A 219 4.13 23.01 -5.05
C PHE A 219 3.83 23.23 -3.56
N PHE A 220 2.55 23.26 -3.16
CA PHE A 220 2.17 23.43 -1.76
C PHE A 220 2.53 22.23 -0.88
N VAL A 221 2.45 21.02 -1.38
CA VAL A 221 2.90 19.82 -0.66
C VAL A 221 4.41 19.87 -0.45
N ARG A 222 5.18 20.25 -1.46
CA ARG A 222 6.64 20.44 -1.32
C ARG A 222 7.01 21.51 -0.29
N LEU A 223 6.29 22.63 -0.27
CA LEU A 223 6.53 23.71 0.66
C LEU A 223 6.18 23.34 2.11
N ARG A 224 5.12 22.54 2.31
CA ARG A 224 4.52 22.28 3.62
C ARG A 224 4.92 20.94 4.23
N ASP A 225 5.24 19.97 3.40
CA ASP A 225 5.51 18.59 3.81
C ASP A 225 6.81 18.01 3.18
N GLY A 226 7.54 18.78 2.38
CA GLY A 226 8.91 18.50 1.95
C GLY A 226 9.06 17.48 0.82
N TYR A 227 7.98 16.95 0.22
CA TYR A 227 8.05 15.98 -0.87
C TYR A 227 7.26 16.42 -2.10
N SER A 228 7.51 15.79 -3.24
CA SER A 228 6.78 15.98 -4.49
C SER A 228 5.97 14.73 -4.84
N PHE A 229 4.82 14.90 -5.51
CA PHE A 229 4.07 13.76 -6.05
C PHE A 229 4.89 12.90 -7.02
N LYS A 230 5.88 13.50 -7.68
CA LYS A 230 6.82 12.80 -8.56
C LYS A 230 7.79 11.86 -7.82
N SER A 231 7.95 12.03 -6.49
CA SER A 231 8.77 11.14 -5.67
C SER A 231 8.04 9.87 -5.28
N ILE A 232 6.77 9.71 -5.67
CA ILE A 232 5.93 8.57 -5.32
C ILE A 232 5.69 7.77 -6.60
N THR A 233 6.70 6.98 -6.98
CA THR A 233 6.76 6.20 -8.23
C THR A 233 7.03 4.72 -7.96
N PRO A 234 6.01 3.94 -7.51
CA PRO A 234 6.17 2.50 -7.35
C PRO A 234 6.69 1.79 -8.61
N SER A 235 6.38 2.34 -9.81
CA SER A 235 6.84 1.79 -11.09
C SER A 235 8.35 1.92 -11.33
N GLU A 236 9.02 2.86 -10.66
CA GLU A 236 10.49 2.94 -10.66
C GLU A 236 11.05 2.04 -9.55
N ALA A 237 10.43 2.08 -8.37
CA ALA A 237 10.86 1.28 -7.23
C ALA A 237 10.84 -0.23 -7.53
N VAL A 238 9.80 -0.73 -8.19
CA VAL A 238 9.61 -2.16 -8.47
C VAL A 238 10.74 -2.79 -9.30
N THR A 239 11.53 -2.00 -10.03
CA THR A 239 12.67 -2.46 -10.81
C THR A 239 13.83 -2.97 -9.95
N ASN A 240 13.90 -2.53 -8.70
CA ASN A 240 14.96 -2.90 -7.74
C ASN A 240 14.55 -4.07 -6.82
N ILE A 241 13.32 -4.54 -6.89
CA ILE A 241 12.86 -5.64 -6.04
C ILE A 241 13.30 -6.96 -6.67
N GLU A 242 14.08 -7.75 -5.96
CA GLU A 242 14.53 -9.08 -6.40
C GLU A 242 13.57 -10.20 -5.97
N LYS A 243 12.95 -10.04 -4.82
CA LYS A 243 12.02 -11.00 -4.24
C LYS A 243 10.76 -11.17 -5.08
N PRO A 244 10.07 -12.31 -4.97
CA PRO A 244 8.81 -12.55 -5.70
C PRO A 244 7.73 -11.51 -5.38
N VAL A 245 7.03 -11.05 -6.42
CA VAL A 245 5.87 -10.13 -6.28
C VAL A 245 4.66 -10.71 -7.01
N LEU A 246 3.55 -10.86 -6.28
CA LEU A 246 2.24 -11.13 -6.85
C LEU A 246 1.48 -9.80 -7.01
N PHE A 247 1.13 -9.45 -8.25
CA PHE A 247 0.29 -8.31 -8.56
C PHE A 247 -1.16 -8.77 -8.75
N ILE A 248 -2.08 -8.12 -8.07
CA ILE A 248 -3.52 -8.40 -8.13
C ILE A 248 -4.25 -7.11 -8.47
N HIS A 249 -5.28 -7.19 -9.32
CA HIS A 249 -6.15 -6.06 -9.61
C HIS A 249 -7.50 -6.54 -10.13
N SER A 250 -8.55 -5.74 -9.94
CA SER A 250 -9.84 -5.97 -10.56
C SER A 250 -10.00 -5.09 -11.81
N ILE A 251 -10.36 -5.69 -12.94
CA ILE A 251 -10.56 -4.97 -14.23
C ILE A 251 -11.57 -3.82 -14.10
N PRO A 252 -12.72 -3.99 -13.37
CA PRO A 252 -13.70 -2.91 -13.22
C PRO A 252 -13.28 -1.77 -12.28
N ASP A 253 -12.05 -1.74 -11.77
CA ASP A 253 -11.57 -0.63 -10.93
C ASP A 253 -11.48 0.66 -11.74
N THR A 254 -12.39 1.61 -11.44
CA THR A 254 -12.44 2.93 -12.08
C THR A 254 -11.64 4.00 -11.35
N PHE A 255 -11.21 3.73 -10.10
CA PHE A 255 -10.44 4.68 -9.30
C PHE A 255 -8.93 4.57 -9.58
N ILE A 256 -8.36 3.35 -9.48
CA ILE A 256 -7.02 3.04 -9.94
C ILE A 256 -7.17 2.01 -11.08
N PRO A 257 -6.91 2.35 -12.34
CA PRO A 257 -7.13 1.39 -13.42
C PRO A 257 -6.14 0.23 -13.36
N ALA A 258 -6.60 -0.95 -13.73
CA ALA A 258 -5.81 -2.18 -13.76
C ALA A 258 -4.54 -2.07 -14.64
N SER A 259 -4.52 -1.15 -15.59
CA SER A 259 -3.33 -0.82 -16.39
C SER A 259 -2.14 -0.35 -15.53
N MET A 260 -2.38 0.19 -14.33
CA MET A 260 -1.29 0.56 -13.41
C MET A 260 -0.61 -0.67 -12.81
N SER A 261 -1.36 -1.70 -12.41
CA SER A 261 -0.75 -2.97 -11.99
C SER A 261 -0.07 -3.71 -13.15
N LEU A 262 -0.58 -3.58 -14.37
CA LEU A 262 0.09 -4.10 -15.55
C LEU A 262 1.42 -3.37 -15.83
N ASP A 263 1.49 -2.05 -15.64
CA ASP A 263 2.74 -1.27 -15.74
C ASP A 263 3.76 -1.73 -14.70
N LEU A 264 3.34 -1.90 -13.44
CA LEU A 264 4.18 -2.45 -12.36
C LEU A 264 4.70 -3.84 -12.71
N TYR A 265 3.83 -4.74 -13.14
CA TYR A 265 4.20 -6.09 -13.55
C TYR A 265 5.21 -6.09 -14.71
N ASN A 266 4.99 -5.26 -15.73
CA ASN A 266 5.89 -5.20 -16.88
C ASN A 266 7.29 -4.70 -16.50
N LYS A 267 7.39 -3.74 -15.59
CA LYS A 267 8.67 -3.15 -15.14
C LYS A 267 9.41 -4.01 -14.13
N LYS A 268 8.71 -4.78 -13.30
CA LYS A 268 9.32 -5.70 -12.35
C LYS A 268 10.20 -6.72 -13.08
N THR A 269 11.44 -6.85 -12.67
CA THR A 269 12.35 -7.92 -13.08
C THR A 269 12.27 -9.11 -12.12
N GLY A 270 12.77 -10.30 -12.53
CA GLY A 270 12.78 -11.49 -11.67
C GLY A 270 11.38 -12.10 -11.41
N PRO A 271 11.22 -12.87 -10.31
CA PRO A 271 10.01 -13.64 -10.05
C PRO A 271 8.78 -12.75 -9.87
N LYS A 272 7.73 -13.00 -10.63
CA LYS A 272 6.49 -12.22 -10.59
C LYS A 272 5.30 -13.00 -11.13
N LYS A 273 4.11 -12.68 -10.64
CA LYS A 273 2.83 -13.19 -11.15
C LYS A 273 1.83 -12.03 -11.23
N LEU A 274 0.93 -12.05 -12.19
CA LEU A 274 -0.16 -11.09 -12.31
C LEU A 274 -1.48 -11.84 -12.38
N LYS A 275 -2.46 -11.37 -11.63
CA LYS A 275 -3.86 -11.78 -11.73
C LYS A 275 -4.75 -10.56 -11.86
N LEU A 276 -5.55 -10.54 -12.90
CA LEU A 276 -6.63 -9.60 -13.11
C LEU A 276 -7.97 -10.32 -12.91
N PHE A 277 -8.78 -9.81 -11.96
CA PHE A 277 -10.12 -10.33 -11.70
C PHE A 277 -11.16 -9.59 -12.54
N ASP A 278 -12.14 -10.30 -13.04
CA ASP A 278 -13.26 -9.74 -13.82
C ASP A 278 -14.28 -9.00 -12.95
N LYS A 279 -14.28 -9.25 -11.62
CA LYS A 279 -15.19 -8.68 -10.64
C LYS A 279 -14.43 -7.87 -9.60
N GLY A 280 -15.10 -6.87 -9.06
CA GLY A 280 -14.63 -6.01 -7.98
C GLY A 280 -14.34 -4.60 -8.44
N ALA A 281 -14.85 -3.62 -7.71
CA ALA A 281 -14.42 -2.22 -7.80
C ALA A 281 -13.06 -2.05 -7.10
N HIS A 282 -12.59 -0.81 -6.93
CA HIS A 282 -11.35 -0.51 -6.22
C HIS A 282 -11.31 -1.14 -4.82
N ALA A 283 -10.22 -1.85 -4.51
CA ALA A 283 -10.01 -2.58 -3.24
C ALA A 283 -11.10 -3.64 -2.94
N GLN A 284 -11.70 -4.22 -3.97
CA GLN A 284 -12.70 -5.29 -3.83
C GLN A 284 -12.27 -6.63 -4.45
N SER A 285 -11.02 -6.76 -4.90
CA SER A 285 -10.51 -8.00 -5.50
C SER A 285 -10.75 -9.21 -4.57
N PHE A 286 -10.34 -9.11 -3.31
CA PHE A 286 -10.60 -10.15 -2.32
C PHE A 286 -12.09 -10.30 -1.98
N ASN A 287 -12.79 -9.19 -1.76
CA ASN A 287 -14.16 -9.22 -1.27
C ASN A 287 -15.15 -9.89 -2.25
N GLU A 288 -14.91 -9.73 -3.56
CA GLU A 288 -15.77 -10.25 -4.63
C GLU A 288 -15.32 -11.62 -5.15
N ASN A 289 -14.09 -12.08 -4.82
CA ASN A 289 -13.50 -13.30 -5.37
C ASN A 289 -12.79 -14.13 -4.31
N MET A 290 -13.35 -14.25 -3.08
CA MET A 290 -12.64 -14.78 -1.91
C MET A 290 -11.93 -16.12 -2.15
N ALA A 291 -12.63 -17.12 -2.70
CA ALA A 291 -12.05 -18.45 -2.93
C ALA A 291 -10.92 -18.41 -3.96
N GLU A 292 -11.16 -17.79 -5.12
CA GLU A 292 -10.16 -17.67 -6.19
C GLU A 292 -8.94 -16.83 -5.74
N TYR A 293 -9.16 -15.85 -4.87
CA TYR A 293 -8.07 -15.04 -4.29
C TYR A 293 -7.20 -15.86 -3.33
N GLU A 294 -7.82 -16.70 -2.50
CA GLU A 294 -7.13 -17.63 -1.59
C GLU A 294 -6.33 -18.68 -2.38
N ASP A 295 -6.96 -19.34 -3.35
CA ASP A 295 -6.30 -20.30 -4.24
C ASP A 295 -5.11 -19.68 -4.99
N LEU A 296 -5.28 -18.46 -5.49
CA LEU A 296 -4.21 -17.71 -6.16
C LEU A 296 -2.99 -17.48 -5.27
N ILE A 297 -3.19 -17.10 -4.02
CA ILE A 297 -2.09 -16.88 -3.07
C ILE A 297 -1.46 -18.21 -2.70
N HIS A 298 -2.25 -19.24 -2.41
CA HIS A 298 -1.74 -20.59 -2.15
C HIS A 298 -0.82 -21.06 -3.28
N ASP A 299 -1.28 -21.01 -4.53
CA ASP A 299 -0.48 -21.38 -5.70
C ASP A 299 0.79 -20.50 -5.85
N TYR A 300 0.71 -19.22 -5.50
CA TYR A 300 1.86 -18.34 -5.54
C TYR A 300 2.90 -18.72 -4.49
N LEU A 301 2.50 -19.00 -3.26
CA LEU A 301 3.38 -19.43 -2.18
C LEU A 301 4.05 -20.77 -2.51
N GLU A 302 3.28 -21.75 -3.00
CA GLU A 302 3.83 -23.05 -3.41
C GLU A 302 4.91 -22.90 -4.49
N ASN A 303 4.64 -22.13 -5.54
CA ASN A 303 5.53 -22.04 -6.69
C ASN A 303 6.76 -21.16 -6.48
N PHE A 304 6.67 -20.10 -5.68
CA PHE A 304 7.72 -19.11 -5.56
C PHE A 304 8.46 -19.12 -4.22
N ILE A 305 7.84 -19.66 -3.15
CA ILE A 305 8.41 -19.64 -1.80
C ILE A 305 8.80 -21.03 -1.36
N TYR A 306 7.86 -21.98 -1.26
CA TYR A 306 8.12 -23.29 -0.68
C TYR A 306 8.98 -24.20 -1.60
N GLN A 307 8.77 -24.16 -2.91
CA GLN A 307 9.63 -24.92 -3.83
C GLN A 307 11.08 -24.44 -3.82
N LYS A 308 11.32 -23.14 -3.63
CA LYS A 308 12.66 -22.58 -3.53
C LYS A 308 13.35 -23.06 -2.25
N ILE A 309 12.67 -22.99 -1.11
CA ILE A 309 13.21 -23.46 0.18
C ILE A 309 13.58 -24.95 0.10
N ASN A 310 12.71 -25.77 -0.50
CA ASN A 310 12.97 -27.20 -0.67
C ASN A 310 14.17 -27.50 -1.59
N ARG A 311 14.41 -26.69 -2.63
CA ARG A 311 15.59 -26.84 -3.49
C ARG A 311 16.88 -26.43 -2.77
N ASP A 312 16.86 -25.33 -2.05
CA ASP A 312 18.03 -24.83 -1.31
C ASP A 312 18.41 -25.79 -0.16
N SER A 313 17.43 -26.38 0.54
CA SER A 313 17.66 -27.38 1.56
C SER A 313 18.17 -28.74 1.00
N SER A 314 17.76 -29.13 -0.20
CA SER A 314 18.25 -30.34 -0.86
C SER A 314 19.66 -30.17 -1.43
N SER A 315 20.06 -28.97 -1.81
CA SER A 315 21.41 -28.67 -2.32
C SER A 315 22.47 -28.53 -1.23
N SER A 316 22.07 -28.23 0.02
CA SER A 316 22.97 -28.14 1.17
C SER A 316 23.32 -29.50 1.82
N ASN A 317 22.70 -30.58 1.39
CA ASN A 317 22.93 -31.95 1.92
C ASN A 317 23.91 -32.81 1.08
N VAL A 318 24.64 -32.23 0.13
CA VAL A 318 25.69 -32.94 -0.61
C VAL A 318 27.06 -32.57 -0.03
N ILE A 319 27.45 -33.20 1.08
CA ILE A 319 28.86 -33.37 1.44
C ILE A 319 29.28 -34.74 0.86
N PRO A 320 30.14 -34.78 -0.18
CA PRO A 320 30.72 -36.06 -0.58
C PRO A 320 31.76 -36.47 0.47
N PHE A 321 31.45 -37.45 1.29
CA PHE A 321 32.48 -38.19 1.98
C PHE A 321 33.27 -39.00 0.93
N HIS A 322 34.46 -38.55 0.61
CA HIS A 322 35.47 -39.42 -0.05
C HIS A 322 36.19 -40.19 1.06
N PHE A 323 36.08 -41.53 0.99
CA PHE A 323 36.98 -42.47 1.65
C PHE A 323 38.31 -42.56 0.89
#